data_7d7684d2b8b12bba3aaf22758a05b596
#
_entry.id   7d7684d2b8b12bba3aaf22758a05b596
#
_cell.length_a   1.000
_cell.length_b   1.000
_cell.length_c   1.000
_cell.angle_alpha   90.00
_cell.angle_beta   90.00
_cell.angle_gamma   90.00
#
_symmetry.space_group_name_H-M   'P 1'
#
loop_
_entity.id
_entity.type
_entity.pdbx_description
1 polymer ?
#
loop_
_entity_poly.entity_id
_entity_poly.type
_entity_poly.pdbx_seq_one_letter_code
_entity_poly.pdbx_strand_id
1 'polypeptide(L)'
;MTGQVVQMPGTEELREQIAAIDAEIIDLIATRMEITDELAKAKKKSSQSYWNEEKEREVIQRYHELCEEVSLSESEAKQIAEVLLRISKERQKHLFER
;
A
#
# COMPACT_ATOMS: atom_id res chain seq x y z
N MET A 1 2.44 -47.75 15.77
CA MET A 1 2.90 -46.69 14.95
C MET A 1 1.99 -45.50 15.00
N THR A 2 2.56 -44.45 15.25
CA THR A 2 1.79 -43.23 15.30
C THR A 2 1.89 -42.52 13.98
N GLY A 3 0.78 -42.27 13.39
CA GLY A 3 0.75 -41.38 12.26
C GLY A 3 1.22 -39.99 12.67
N GLN A 4 1.80 -39.30 11.75
CA GLN A 4 2.10 -37.90 12.00
C GLN A 4 0.81 -37.14 12.17
N VAL A 5 0.66 -36.53 13.31
CA VAL A 5 -0.44 -35.59 13.51
C VAL A 5 0.00 -34.27 12.92
N VAL A 6 -0.65 -33.93 11.84
CA VAL A 6 -0.47 -32.59 11.26
C VAL A 6 -1.21 -31.63 12.18
N GLN A 7 -0.47 -30.95 13.02
CA GLN A 7 -1.06 -29.94 13.88
C GLN A 7 -1.23 -28.67 13.09
N MET A 8 -2.46 -28.18 13.06
CA MET A 8 -2.71 -26.87 12.52
C MET A 8 -2.15 -25.83 13.49
N PRO A 9 -1.60 -24.73 13.00
CA PRO A 9 -1.13 -23.66 13.85
C PRO A 9 -2.24 -23.18 14.79
N GLY A 10 -1.89 -22.93 16.01
CA GLY A 10 -2.80 -22.31 16.96
C GLY A 10 -2.97 -20.81 16.68
N THR A 11 -3.89 -20.19 17.39
CA THR A 11 -4.17 -18.77 17.21
C THR A 11 -2.96 -17.89 17.45
N GLU A 12 -2.13 -18.24 18.43
CA GLU A 12 -0.94 -17.48 18.76
C GLU A 12 0.10 -17.52 17.63
N GLU A 13 0.33 -18.68 17.07
CA GLU A 13 1.27 -18.86 15.96
C GLU A 13 0.80 -18.10 14.72
N LEU A 14 -0.50 -18.11 14.47
CA LEU A 14 -1.08 -17.37 13.34
C LEU A 14 -0.95 -15.86 13.55
N ARG A 15 -1.15 -15.39 14.77
CA ARG A 15 -0.95 -13.97 15.09
C ARG A 15 0.50 -13.54 14.92
N GLU A 16 1.45 -14.39 15.25
CA GLU A 16 2.87 -14.12 15.03
C GLU A 16 3.18 -14.01 13.54
N GLN A 17 2.61 -14.89 12.73
CA GLN A 17 2.75 -14.82 11.27
C GLN A 17 2.17 -13.52 10.72
N ILE A 18 1.00 -13.13 11.20
CA ILE A 18 0.37 -11.86 10.79
C ILE A 18 1.25 -10.68 11.19
N ALA A 19 1.79 -10.69 12.41
CA ALA A 19 2.66 -9.60 12.88
C ALA A 19 3.91 -9.45 12.00
N ALA A 20 4.50 -10.57 11.57
CA ALA A 20 5.64 -10.54 10.67
C ALA A 20 5.29 -9.94 9.31
N ILE A 21 4.11 -10.29 8.78
CA ILE A 21 3.61 -9.72 7.53
C ILE A 21 3.32 -8.22 7.69
N ASP A 22 2.73 -7.84 8.82
CA ASP A 22 2.45 -6.42 9.10
C ASP A 22 3.73 -5.58 9.05
N ALA A 23 4.82 -6.11 9.61
CA ALA A 23 6.10 -5.41 9.55
C ALA A 23 6.57 -5.21 8.10
N GLU A 24 6.42 -6.22 7.25
CA GLU A 24 6.75 -6.11 5.82
C GLU A 24 5.85 -5.11 5.10
N ILE A 25 4.57 -5.11 5.41
CA ILE A 25 3.62 -4.15 4.83
C ILE A 25 4.04 -2.73 5.16
N ILE A 26 4.36 -2.47 6.42
CA ILE A 26 4.76 -1.12 6.85
C ILE A 26 6.08 -0.70 6.20
N ASP A 27 7.05 -1.61 6.09
CA ASP A 27 8.31 -1.32 5.41
C ASP A 27 8.08 -0.95 3.94
N LEU A 28 7.20 -1.68 3.26
CA LEU A 28 6.88 -1.39 1.86
C LEU A 28 6.14 -0.07 1.71
N ILE A 29 5.22 0.24 2.61
CA ILE A 29 4.52 1.52 2.62
C ILE A 29 5.51 2.66 2.84
N ALA A 30 6.42 2.51 3.80
CA ALA A 30 7.44 3.51 4.06
C ALA A 30 8.30 3.79 2.82
N THR A 31 8.74 2.74 2.13
CA THR A 31 9.50 2.86 0.89
C THR A 31 8.69 3.57 -0.19
N ARG A 32 7.43 3.20 -0.33
CA ARG A 32 6.53 3.85 -1.29
C ARG A 32 6.41 5.34 -1.00
N MET A 33 6.29 5.72 0.26
CA MET A 33 6.16 7.12 0.64
C MET A 33 7.45 7.91 0.41
N GLU A 34 8.62 7.29 0.62
CA GLU A 34 9.90 7.93 0.28
C GLU A 34 9.99 8.24 -1.21
N ILE A 35 9.55 7.30 -2.06
CA ILE A 35 9.51 7.50 -3.51
C ILE A 35 8.49 8.57 -3.87
N THR A 36 7.35 8.59 -3.19
CA THR A 36 6.32 9.61 -3.37
C THR A 36 6.87 11.01 -3.03
N ASP A 37 7.67 11.11 -1.98
CA ASP A 37 8.33 12.37 -1.62
C ASP A 37 9.30 12.83 -2.72
N GLU A 38 10.06 11.90 -3.29
CA GLU A 38 10.94 12.19 -4.42
C GLU A 38 10.16 12.63 -5.65
N LEU A 39 9.01 12.00 -5.88
CA LEU A 39 8.12 12.38 -6.97
C LEU A 39 7.62 13.82 -6.77
N ALA A 40 7.26 14.20 -5.55
CA ALA A 40 6.82 15.56 -5.24
C ALA A 40 7.92 16.58 -5.54
N LYS A 41 9.15 16.27 -5.17
CA LYS A 41 10.29 17.14 -5.47
C LYS A 41 10.51 17.30 -6.97
N ALA A 42 10.40 16.20 -7.72
CA ALA A 42 10.51 16.22 -9.17
C ALA A 42 9.42 17.04 -9.84
N LYS A 43 8.17 16.90 -9.37
CA LYS A 43 7.04 17.70 -9.87
C LYS A 43 7.23 19.18 -9.62
N LYS A 44 7.67 19.53 -8.42
CA LYS A 44 7.92 20.93 -8.05
C LYS A 44 8.99 21.53 -8.93
N LYS A 45 10.07 20.79 -9.17
CA LYS A 45 11.19 21.22 -10.01
C LYS A 45 10.77 21.43 -11.46
N SER A 46 9.85 20.62 -11.98
CA SER A 46 9.35 20.71 -13.36
C SER A 46 8.05 21.52 -13.47
N SER A 47 7.68 22.25 -12.44
CA SER A 47 6.49 23.10 -12.42
C SER A 47 5.16 22.37 -12.66
N GLN A 48 5.10 21.11 -12.23
CA GLN A 48 3.88 20.34 -12.28
C GLN A 48 3.04 20.54 -11.02
N SER A 49 1.74 20.28 -11.12
CA SER A 49 0.85 20.27 -9.98
C SER A 49 1.24 19.16 -9.00
N TYR A 50 1.05 19.38 -7.70
CA TYR A 50 1.37 18.35 -6.72
C TYR A 50 0.47 17.12 -6.82
N TRP A 51 -0.69 17.25 -7.42
CA TRP A 51 -1.63 16.14 -7.56
C TRP A 51 -2.24 16.11 -8.94
N ASN A 52 -2.37 14.91 -9.50
CA ASN A 52 -2.96 14.67 -10.81
C ASN A 52 -4.07 13.62 -10.66
N GLU A 53 -5.31 14.04 -10.87
CA GLU A 53 -6.48 13.18 -10.69
C GLU A 53 -6.52 12.01 -11.68
N GLU A 54 -6.01 12.19 -12.87
CA GLU A 54 -5.93 11.11 -13.85
C GLU A 54 -4.98 10.01 -13.38
N LYS A 55 -3.83 10.40 -12.83
CA LYS A 55 -2.88 9.44 -12.26
C LYS A 55 -3.45 8.74 -11.03
N GLU A 56 -4.25 9.45 -10.25
CA GLU A 56 -4.97 8.85 -9.12
C GLU A 56 -5.89 7.73 -9.60
N ARG A 57 -6.66 7.96 -10.66
CA ARG A 57 -7.54 6.94 -11.25
C ARG A 57 -6.74 5.74 -11.77
N GLU A 58 -5.58 5.98 -12.37
CA GLU A 58 -4.70 4.91 -12.83
C GLU A 58 -4.23 4.02 -11.68
N VAL A 59 -3.89 4.62 -10.54
CA VAL A 59 -3.47 3.87 -9.35
C VAL A 59 -4.62 3.04 -8.81
N ILE A 60 -5.81 3.60 -8.72
CA ILE A 60 -7.00 2.88 -8.25
C ILE A 60 -7.27 1.67 -9.16
N GLN A 61 -7.21 1.86 -10.47
CA GLN A 61 -7.41 0.79 -11.43
C GLN A 61 -6.35 -0.30 -11.29
N ARG A 62 -5.10 0.09 -11.11
CA ARG A 62 -4.01 -0.87 -10.92
C ARG A 62 -4.20 -1.70 -9.65
N TYR A 63 -4.63 -1.09 -8.56
CA TYR A 63 -4.91 -1.81 -7.32
C TYR A 63 -6.07 -2.78 -7.49
N HIS A 64 -7.11 -2.38 -8.22
CA HIS A 64 -8.21 -3.25 -8.54
C HIS A 64 -7.73 -4.51 -9.28
N GLU A 65 -6.93 -4.35 -10.31
CA GLU A 65 -6.39 -5.45 -11.09
C GLU A 65 -5.46 -6.37 -10.27
N LEU A 66 -4.56 -5.77 -9.49
CA LEU A 66 -3.64 -6.54 -8.64
C LEU A 66 -4.37 -7.33 -7.57
N CYS A 67 -5.38 -6.74 -6.96
CA CYS A 67 -6.18 -7.40 -5.92
C CYS A 67 -7.00 -8.55 -6.50
N GLU A 68 -7.55 -8.38 -7.70
CA GLU A 68 -8.29 -9.42 -8.38
C GLU A 68 -7.45 -10.68 -8.57
N GLU A 69 -6.17 -10.53 -8.92
CA GLU A 69 -5.24 -11.64 -9.12
C GLU A 69 -4.98 -12.45 -7.84
N VAL A 70 -5.15 -11.84 -6.68
CA VAL A 70 -4.87 -12.50 -5.40
C VAL A 70 -6.12 -12.73 -4.56
N SER A 71 -7.29 -12.67 -5.20
CA SER A 71 -8.58 -12.94 -4.57
C SER A 71 -8.96 -11.97 -3.45
N LEU A 72 -8.51 -10.72 -3.56
CA LEU A 72 -9.02 -9.64 -2.72
C LEU A 72 -10.21 -9.01 -3.44
N SER A 73 -11.21 -8.61 -2.70
CA SER A 73 -12.44 -8.07 -3.27
C SER A 73 -12.23 -6.66 -3.86
N GLU A 74 -13.16 -6.26 -4.71
CA GLU A 74 -13.18 -4.89 -5.26
C GLU A 74 -13.25 -3.85 -4.16
N SER A 75 -14.06 -4.09 -3.12
CA SER A 75 -14.18 -3.20 -1.98
C SER A 75 -12.86 -3.10 -1.20
N GLU A 76 -12.17 -4.22 -1.01
CA GLU A 76 -10.88 -4.24 -0.34
C GLU A 76 -9.82 -3.48 -1.14
N ALA A 77 -9.79 -3.69 -2.44
CA ALA A 77 -8.87 -2.97 -3.34
C ALA A 77 -9.07 -1.46 -3.25
N LYS A 78 -10.32 -1.02 -3.27
CA LYS A 78 -10.67 0.39 -3.17
C LYS A 78 -10.21 1.00 -1.85
N GLN A 79 -10.46 0.32 -0.74
CA GLN A 79 -10.06 0.79 0.59
C GLN A 79 -8.55 0.92 0.71
N ILE A 80 -7.81 -0.07 0.23
CA ILE A 80 -6.34 -0.04 0.28
C ILE A 80 -5.81 1.13 -0.56
N ALA A 81 -6.29 1.26 -1.79
CA ALA A 81 -5.86 2.32 -2.69
C ALA A 81 -6.16 3.70 -2.11
N GLU A 82 -7.37 3.90 -1.57
CA GLU A 82 -7.79 5.18 -1.00
C GLU A 82 -6.91 5.63 0.17
N VAL A 83 -6.56 4.71 1.06
CA VAL A 83 -5.71 5.02 2.21
C VAL A 83 -4.32 5.46 1.74
N LEU A 84 -3.71 4.69 0.84
CA LEU A 84 -2.36 4.99 0.34
C LEU A 84 -2.33 6.29 -0.47
N LEU A 85 -3.35 6.52 -1.28
CA LEU A 85 -3.46 7.75 -2.07
C LEU A 85 -3.67 8.98 -1.19
N ARG A 86 -4.47 8.86 -0.14
CA ARG A 86 -4.70 9.96 0.80
C ARG A 86 -3.41 10.36 1.50
N ILE A 87 -2.67 9.38 2.01
CA ILE A 87 -1.37 9.64 2.66
C ILE A 87 -0.40 10.28 1.67
N SER A 88 -0.32 9.74 0.46
CA SER A 88 0.56 10.25 -0.60
C SER A 88 0.22 11.70 -0.96
N LYS A 89 -1.08 11.99 -1.09
CA LYS A 89 -1.55 13.32 -1.44
C LYS A 89 -1.20 14.35 -0.37
N GLU A 90 -1.43 14.00 0.88
CA GLU A 90 -1.11 14.89 2.00
C GLU A 90 0.40 15.17 2.09
N ARG A 91 1.24 14.15 1.90
CA ARG A 91 2.69 14.32 1.90
C ARG A 91 3.16 15.22 0.76
N GLN A 92 2.65 15.02 -0.44
CA GLN A 92 3.01 15.84 -1.60
C GLN A 92 2.56 17.28 -1.43
N LYS A 93 1.33 17.47 -0.96
CA LYS A 93 0.80 18.81 -0.67
C LYS A 93 1.71 19.54 0.33
N HIS A 94 2.07 18.88 1.40
CA HIS A 94 2.91 19.45 2.44
C HIS A 94 4.29 19.85 1.91
N LEU A 95 4.90 19.02 1.09
CA LEU A 95 6.18 19.32 0.46
C LEU A 95 6.10 20.51 -0.50
N PHE A 96 4.97 20.69 -1.19
CA PHE A 96 4.76 21.83 -2.08
C PHE A 96 4.56 23.14 -1.34
N GLU A 97 4.05 23.08 -0.12
CA GLU A 97 3.77 24.26 0.71
C GLU A 97 5.01 24.80 1.44
N ARG A 98 6.13 24.12 1.35
CA ARG A 98 7.39 24.57 1.93
C ARG A 98 8.01 25.73 1.17
#